data_9ec257859d713c7c10d421c40c0b7fc5
#
_entry.id   9ec257859d713c7c10d421c40c0b7fc5
#
_cell.length_a   1.000
_cell.length_b   1.000
_cell.length_c   1.000
_cell.angle_alpha   90.00
_cell.angle_beta   90.00
_cell.angle_gamma   90.00
#
_symmetry.space_group_name_H-M   'P 1'
#
loop_
_entity.id
_entity.type
_entity.pdbx_description
1 polymer ?
#
loop_
_entity_poly.entity_id
_entity_poly.type
_entity_poly.pdbx_seq_one_letter_code
_entity_poly.pdbx_strand_id
1 'polypeptide(L)'
;MSRKTKGINAERDLIHKFWGVGWAAVRVAGSGSMKYPSADVLATNKIRRLAIECKTVKKKIKYIEKAGIEQLKEFAELFSAEPYIAVKFDKKEWLFLAIEDLEETEKSFMVTLEKAEIKGLLFEEVIQ
;
A
#
# COMPACT_ATOMS: atom_id res chain seq x y z
N MET A 1 14.74 7.74 14.95
CA MET A 1 13.87 8.07 13.80
C MET A 1 12.42 7.90 14.20
N SER A 2 11.58 8.88 13.92
CA SER A 2 10.16 8.79 14.24
C SER A 2 9.44 7.81 13.32
N ARG A 3 8.26 7.36 13.73
CA ARG A 3 7.43 6.48 12.89
C ARG A 3 7.06 7.14 11.58
N LYS A 4 6.75 8.44 11.62
CA LYS A 4 6.40 9.21 10.42
C LYS A 4 7.58 9.25 9.44
N THR A 5 8.77 9.52 9.94
CA THR A 5 9.98 9.58 9.09
C THR A 5 10.30 8.21 8.49
N LYS A 6 10.17 7.14 9.29
CA LYS A 6 10.38 5.77 8.81
C LYS A 6 9.40 5.40 7.71
N GLY A 7 8.12 5.77 7.87
CA GLY A 7 7.11 5.51 6.85
C GLY A 7 7.38 6.27 5.55
N ILE A 8 7.76 7.54 5.64
CA ILE A 8 8.09 8.35 4.47
C ILE A 8 9.31 7.77 3.73
N ASN A 9 10.32 7.36 4.47
CA ASN A 9 11.51 6.75 3.86
C ASN A 9 11.18 5.45 3.15
N ALA A 10 10.33 4.61 3.74
CA ALA A 10 9.90 3.37 3.11
C ALA A 10 9.11 3.64 1.83
N GLU A 11 8.22 4.63 1.82
CA GLU A 11 7.47 5.04 0.63
C GLU A 11 8.42 5.53 -0.47
N ARG A 12 9.42 6.33 -0.11
CA ARG A 12 10.42 6.81 -1.07
C ARG A 12 11.22 5.67 -1.69
N ASP A 13 11.60 4.69 -0.88
CA ASP A 13 12.29 3.51 -1.40
C ASP A 13 11.42 2.76 -2.40
N LEU A 14 10.12 2.66 -2.13
CA LEU A 14 9.18 2.04 -3.04
C LEU A 14 9.09 2.81 -4.36
N ILE A 15 9.05 4.15 -4.30
CA ILE A 15 9.07 5.01 -5.48
C ILE A 15 10.31 4.69 -6.34
N HIS A 16 11.49 4.62 -5.71
CA HIS A 16 12.72 4.29 -6.43
C HIS A 16 12.65 2.92 -7.11
N LYS A 17 12.04 1.94 -6.46
CA LYS A 17 11.89 0.60 -7.04
C LYS A 17 11.04 0.65 -8.31
N PHE A 18 9.93 1.40 -8.30
CA PHE A 18 9.08 1.54 -9.49
C PHE A 18 9.83 2.21 -10.64
N TRP A 19 10.49 3.33 -10.37
CA TRP A 19 11.26 4.00 -11.41
C TRP A 19 12.37 3.11 -11.98
N GLY A 20 12.96 2.28 -11.12
CA GLY A 20 14.01 1.35 -11.54
C GLY A 20 13.56 0.27 -12.52
N VAL A 21 12.27 0.01 -12.63
CA VAL A 21 11.71 -1.00 -13.55
C VAL A 21 10.84 -0.36 -14.64
N GLY A 22 10.95 0.94 -14.83
CA GLY A 22 10.27 1.61 -15.94
C GLY A 22 8.85 2.07 -15.65
N TRP A 23 8.44 2.09 -14.40
CA TRP A 23 7.16 2.68 -13.99
C TRP A 23 7.40 4.09 -13.50
N ALA A 24 6.43 4.96 -13.72
CA ALA A 24 6.40 6.27 -13.04
C ALA A 24 5.69 6.09 -11.72
N ALA A 25 6.19 6.73 -10.68
CA ALA A 25 5.55 6.67 -9.38
C ALA A 25 5.74 7.99 -8.63
N VAL A 26 4.72 8.35 -7.85
CA VAL A 26 4.77 9.55 -7.01
C VAL A 26 4.25 9.22 -5.62
N ARG A 27 4.81 9.87 -4.62
CA ARG A 27 4.30 9.84 -3.26
C ARG A 27 3.33 11.00 -3.07
N VAL A 28 2.17 10.70 -2.51
CA VAL A 28 1.16 11.73 -2.23
C VAL A 28 1.43 12.29 -0.83
N ALA A 29 1.97 13.49 -0.76
CA ALA A 29 2.27 14.14 0.51
C ALA A 29 0.99 14.49 1.25
N GLY A 30 0.96 14.20 2.56
CA GLY A 30 -0.19 14.55 3.40
C GLY A 30 -1.43 13.72 3.16
N SER A 31 -1.30 12.54 2.54
CA SER A 31 -2.46 11.68 2.23
C SER A 31 -3.31 11.36 3.45
N GLY A 32 -2.69 11.18 4.62
CA GLY A 32 -3.41 10.86 5.85
C GLY A 32 -4.20 12.01 6.44
N SER A 33 -3.98 13.24 6.00
CA SER A 33 -4.67 14.44 6.50
C SER A 33 -5.46 15.16 5.40
N MET A 34 -5.59 14.56 4.23
CA MET A 34 -6.34 15.17 3.13
C MET A 34 -7.83 15.12 3.39
N LYS A 35 -8.52 16.16 2.94
CA LYS A 35 -9.97 16.26 3.04
C LYS A 35 -10.68 15.22 2.16
N TYR A 36 -10.08 14.89 1.03
CA TYR A 36 -10.65 13.99 0.05
C TYR A 36 -9.95 12.63 0.07
N PRO A 37 -10.62 11.56 -0.39
CA PRO A 37 -9.97 10.26 -0.51
C PRO A 37 -8.68 10.33 -1.32
N SER A 38 -7.69 9.54 -0.93
CA SER A 38 -6.39 9.53 -1.58
C SER A 38 -5.70 8.18 -1.34
N ALA A 39 -4.51 8.03 -1.92
CA ALA A 39 -3.61 6.91 -1.67
C ALA A 39 -2.24 7.48 -1.29
N ASP A 40 -1.36 6.66 -0.73
CA ASP A 40 -0.02 7.11 -0.35
C ASP A 40 0.93 7.17 -1.55
N VAL A 41 0.81 6.23 -2.46
CA VAL A 41 1.65 6.11 -3.65
C VAL A 41 0.79 5.83 -4.86
N LEU A 42 1.08 6.51 -5.96
CA LEU A 42 0.48 6.25 -7.26
C LEU A 42 1.58 5.77 -8.19
N ALA A 43 1.34 4.69 -8.92
CA ALA A 43 2.32 4.16 -9.86
C ALA A 43 1.62 3.73 -11.15
N THR A 44 2.30 3.94 -12.28
CA THR A 44 1.74 3.58 -13.59
C THR A 44 2.85 3.24 -14.58
N ASN A 45 2.52 2.34 -15.53
CA ASN A 45 3.41 1.99 -16.64
C ASN A 45 2.75 2.29 -18.00
N LYS A 46 1.78 3.20 -18.05
CA LYS A 46 0.92 3.55 -19.19
C LYS A 46 -0.31 2.64 -19.33
N ILE A 47 -0.18 1.34 -19.03
CA ILE A 47 -1.25 0.36 -19.19
C ILE A 47 -1.97 0.15 -17.88
N ARG A 48 -1.21 -0.02 -16.80
CA ARG A 48 -1.74 -0.26 -15.46
C ARG A 48 -1.49 0.94 -14.56
N ARG A 49 -2.44 1.20 -13.68
CA ARG A 49 -2.30 2.21 -12.63
C ARG A 49 -2.58 1.55 -11.28
N LEU A 50 -1.70 1.79 -10.33
CA LEU A 50 -1.85 1.28 -8.97
C LEU A 50 -2.05 2.44 -8.01
N ALA A 51 -3.04 2.31 -7.12
CA ALA A 51 -3.24 3.21 -5.99
C ALA A 51 -2.91 2.42 -4.73
N ILE A 52 -1.85 2.83 -4.04
CA ILE A 52 -1.23 2.02 -3.00
C ILE A 52 -1.31 2.73 -1.66
N GLU A 53 -1.87 2.03 -0.67
CA GLU A 53 -1.79 2.44 0.72
C GLU A 53 -0.63 1.68 1.36
N CYS A 54 0.31 2.41 1.96
CA CYS A 54 1.55 1.83 2.50
C CYS A 54 1.47 1.71 4.01
N LYS A 55 1.85 0.55 4.54
CA LYS A 55 1.93 0.30 5.98
C LYS A 55 3.27 -0.33 6.32
N THR A 56 4.02 0.32 7.21
CA THR A 56 5.21 -0.30 7.80
C THR A 56 4.80 -0.91 9.14
N VAL A 57 5.19 -2.15 9.37
CA VAL A 57 4.69 -2.93 10.50
C VAL A 57 5.86 -3.51 11.27
N LYS A 58 5.99 -3.14 12.52
CA LYS A 58 7.05 -3.66 13.38
C LYS A 58 6.70 -5.03 13.99
N LYS A 59 5.43 -5.24 14.30
CA LYS A 59 4.93 -6.49 14.85
C LYS A 59 4.47 -7.42 13.74
N LYS A 60 3.84 -8.53 14.06
CA LYS A 60 3.40 -9.53 13.08
C LYS A 60 1.93 -9.35 12.65
N ILE A 61 1.26 -8.33 13.18
CA ILE A 61 -0.15 -8.06 12.90
C ILE A 61 -0.33 -6.56 12.73
N LYS A 62 -1.12 -6.18 11.73
CA LYS A 62 -1.53 -4.78 11.53
C LYS A 62 -3.04 -4.71 11.34
N TYR A 63 -3.67 -3.82 12.09
CA TYR A 63 -5.09 -3.50 11.91
C TYR A 63 -5.20 -2.22 11.09
N ILE A 64 -6.15 -2.21 10.16
CA ILE A 64 -6.38 -1.08 9.27
C ILE A 64 -7.84 -0.66 9.40
N GLU A 65 -8.07 0.64 9.58
CA GLU A 65 -9.43 1.15 9.74
C GLU A 65 -10.28 0.95 8.49
N LYS A 66 -11.54 0.58 8.68
CA LYS A 66 -12.46 0.38 7.55
C LYS A 66 -12.63 1.64 6.72
N ALA A 67 -12.67 2.80 7.37
CA ALA A 67 -12.77 4.08 6.67
C ALA A 67 -11.61 4.28 5.70
N GLY A 68 -10.39 3.92 6.09
CA GLY A 68 -9.22 4.02 5.23
C GLY A 68 -9.31 3.13 4.00
N ILE A 69 -9.82 1.91 4.18
CA ILE A 69 -10.02 0.98 3.07
C ILE A 69 -11.10 1.50 2.11
N GLU A 70 -12.22 2.00 2.63
CA GLU A 70 -13.28 2.55 1.80
C GLU A 70 -12.80 3.76 1.00
N GLN A 71 -11.99 4.63 1.60
CA GLN A 71 -11.41 5.77 0.91
C GLN A 71 -10.47 5.33 -0.22
N LEU A 72 -9.65 4.31 0.04
CA LEU A 72 -8.76 3.78 -0.99
C LEU A 72 -9.55 3.21 -2.17
N LYS A 73 -10.61 2.45 -1.88
CA LYS A 73 -11.48 1.89 -2.92
C LYS A 73 -12.11 3.00 -3.78
N GLU A 74 -12.67 4.02 -3.14
CA GLU A 74 -13.31 5.13 -3.82
C GLU A 74 -12.31 5.87 -4.71
N PHE A 75 -11.15 6.20 -4.15
CA PHE A 75 -10.12 6.89 -4.91
C PHE A 75 -9.65 6.06 -6.11
N ALA A 76 -9.38 4.79 -5.89
CA ALA A 76 -8.89 3.91 -6.95
C ALA A 76 -9.91 3.77 -8.08
N GLU A 77 -11.20 3.63 -7.73
CA GLU A 77 -12.25 3.53 -8.73
C GLU A 77 -12.32 4.78 -9.60
N LEU A 78 -12.35 5.96 -8.98
CA LEU A 78 -12.41 7.22 -9.71
C LEU A 78 -11.15 7.49 -10.52
N PHE A 79 -10.00 7.04 -10.04
CA PHE A 79 -8.71 7.23 -10.70
C PHE A 79 -8.43 6.16 -11.77
N SER A 80 -9.31 5.18 -11.91
CA SER A 80 -9.11 4.02 -12.77
C SER A 80 -7.84 3.25 -12.42
N ALA A 81 -7.61 3.06 -11.13
CA ALA A 81 -6.42 2.37 -10.62
C ALA A 81 -6.80 1.10 -9.88
N GLU A 82 -5.85 0.17 -9.80
CA GLU A 82 -5.98 -1.04 -8.99
C GLU A 82 -5.58 -0.70 -7.55
N PRO A 83 -6.45 -0.92 -6.56
CA PRO A 83 -6.08 -0.63 -5.18
C PRO A 83 -5.25 -1.76 -4.57
N TYR A 84 -4.18 -1.39 -3.88
CA TYR A 84 -3.35 -2.35 -3.15
C TYR A 84 -3.00 -1.80 -1.78
N ILE A 85 -2.91 -2.70 -0.83
CA ILE A 85 -2.30 -2.43 0.46
C ILE A 85 -0.89 -3.01 0.40
N ALA A 86 0.12 -2.16 0.46
CA ALA A 86 1.51 -2.60 0.52
C ALA A 86 1.95 -2.60 1.97
N VAL A 87 2.37 -3.76 2.46
CA VAL A 87 2.84 -3.89 3.84
C VAL A 87 4.32 -4.24 3.84
N LYS A 88 5.05 -3.56 4.69
CA LYS A 88 6.45 -3.87 4.92
C LYS A 88 6.64 -4.22 6.39
N PHE A 89 6.72 -5.51 6.65
CA PHE A 89 7.05 -6.00 7.99
C PHE A 89 8.53 -5.78 8.27
N ASP A 90 8.87 -5.64 9.53
CA ASP A 90 10.23 -5.35 9.94
C ASP A 90 11.23 -6.35 9.34
N LYS A 91 12.26 -5.84 8.68
CA LYS A 91 13.33 -6.63 8.04
C LYS A 91 12.84 -7.55 6.92
N LYS A 92 11.64 -7.30 6.39
CA LYS A 92 11.06 -8.08 5.29
C LYS A 92 10.88 -7.20 4.06
N GLU A 93 10.66 -7.84 2.91
CA GLU A 93 10.36 -7.12 1.67
C GLU A 93 8.91 -6.65 1.63
N TRP A 94 8.62 -5.70 0.76
CA TRP A 94 7.24 -5.26 0.53
C TRP A 94 6.38 -6.41 0.03
N LEU A 95 5.18 -6.53 0.57
CA LEU A 95 4.16 -7.47 0.11
C LEU A 95 2.92 -6.66 -0.27
N PHE A 96 2.36 -6.94 -1.44
CA PHE A 96 1.21 -6.21 -1.98
C PHE A 96 -0.02 -7.09 -1.90
N LEU A 97 -1.04 -6.61 -1.20
CA LEU A 97 -2.28 -7.34 -0.98
C LEU A 97 -3.43 -6.61 -1.66
N ALA A 98 -4.24 -7.36 -2.41
CA ALA A 98 -5.53 -6.85 -2.84
C ALA A 98 -6.41 -6.69 -1.60
N ILE A 99 -7.42 -5.84 -1.69
CA ILE A 99 -8.28 -5.57 -0.53
C ILE A 99 -9.00 -6.85 -0.08
N GLU A 100 -9.44 -7.67 -1.01
CA GLU A 100 -10.12 -8.93 -0.70
C GLU A 100 -9.23 -9.97 -0.02
N ASP A 101 -7.90 -9.77 -0.01
CA ASP A 101 -6.97 -10.65 0.70
C ASP A 101 -6.76 -10.25 2.16
N LEU A 102 -7.31 -9.12 2.56
CA LEU A 102 -7.30 -8.71 3.95
C LEU A 102 -8.40 -9.47 4.70
N GLU A 103 -8.18 -9.73 5.98
CA GLU A 103 -9.18 -10.33 6.82
C GLU A 103 -10.07 -9.24 7.41
N GLU A 104 -11.36 -9.31 7.11
CA GLU A 104 -12.31 -8.35 7.67
C GLU A 104 -12.78 -8.79 9.04
N THR A 105 -12.69 -7.89 10.03
CA THR A 105 -13.23 -8.10 11.36
C THR A 105 -14.45 -7.19 11.54
N GLU A 106 -15.11 -7.27 12.69
CA GLU A 106 -16.26 -6.40 12.96
C GLU A 106 -15.91 -4.91 12.86
N LYS A 107 -14.75 -4.52 13.36
CA LYS A 107 -14.37 -3.10 13.48
C LYS A 107 -13.28 -2.65 12.52
N SER A 108 -12.55 -3.57 11.91
CA SER A 108 -11.39 -3.22 11.09
C SER A 108 -11.10 -4.27 10.05
N PHE A 109 -10.04 -4.03 9.29
CA PHE A 109 -9.38 -5.06 8.49
C PHE A 109 -8.08 -5.43 9.19
N MET A 110 -7.62 -6.64 8.98
CA MET A 110 -6.43 -7.16 9.62
C MET A 110 -5.53 -7.84 8.61
N VAL A 111 -4.22 -7.66 8.74
CA VAL A 111 -3.24 -8.42 7.99
C VAL A 111 -2.20 -8.97 8.95
N THR A 112 -1.90 -10.26 8.82
CA THR A 112 -0.84 -10.91 9.57
C THR A 112 0.34 -11.18 8.65
N LEU A 113 1.54 -11.25 9.21
CA LEU A 113 2.73 -11.61 8.43
C LEU A 113 2.53 -12.95 7.71
N GLU A 114 1.99 -13.94 8.43
CA GLU A 114 1.77 -15.28 7.88
C GLU A 114 0.88 -15.23 6.63
N LYS A 115 -0.27 -14.56 6.72
CA LYS A 115 -1.19 -14.46 5.57
C LYS A 115 -0.65 -13.58 4.46
N ALA A 116 0.08 -12.53 4.82
CA ALA A 116 0.70 -11.66 3.83
C ALA A 116 1.75 -12.43 3.01
N GLU A 117 2.49 -13.31 3.63
CA GLU A 117 3.48 -14.12 2.92
C GLU A 117 2.84 -15.17 2.01
N ILE A 118 1.64 -15.66 2.37
CA ILE A 118 0.92 -16.62 1.55
C ILE A 118 0.18 -15.96 0.39
N LYS A 119 -0.53 -14.86 0.64
CA LYS A 119 -1.43 -14.22 -0.32
C LYS A 119 -0.84 -13.00 -1.01
N GLY A 120 0.14 -12.35 -0.38
CA GLY A 120 0.70 -11.11 -0.91
C GLY A 120 1.59 -11.37 -2.11
N LEU A 121 1.64 -10.37 -2.99
CA LEU A 121 2.55 -10.39 -4.13
C LEU A 121 3.85 -9.71 -3.76
N LEU A 122 4.96 -10.26 -4.23
CA LEU A 122 6.23 -9.57 -4.17
C LEU A 122 6.22 -8.40 -5.15
N PHE A 123 7.16 -7.47 -4.99
CA PHE A 123 7.27 -6.34 -5.91
C PHE A 123 7.41 -6.82 -7.36
N GLU A 124 8.25 -7.81 -7.60
CA GLU A 124 8.49 -8.37 -8.94
C GLU A 124 7.23 -9.00 -9.54
N GLU A 125 6.31 -9.41 -8.69
CA GLU A 125 5.04 -10.00 -9.14
C GLU A 125 3.97 -8.95 -9.42
N VAL A 126 3.89 -7.92 -8.57
CA VAL A 126 2.84 -6.90 -8.74
C VAL A 126 3.02 -6.07 -10.00
N ILE A 127 4.26 -5.94 -10.49
CA ILE A 127 4.57 -5.15 -11.69
C ILE A 127 4.43 -5.93 -13.00
N GLN A 128 4.05 -7.20 -12.96
CA GLN A 128 3.90 -8.02 -14.17
C GLN A 128 2.76 -7.56 -15.08
#